data_7981b6b2a9b9342009f40366cde309a9
#
_entry.id   7981b6b2a9b9342009f40366cde309a9
#
_cell.length_a   1.000
_cell.length_b   1.000
_cell.length_c   1.000
_cell.angle_alpha   90.00
_cell.angle_beta   90.00
_cell.angle_gamma   90.00
#
_symmetry.space_group_name_H-M   'P 1'
#
loop_
_entity.id
_entity.type
_entity.pdbx_description
1 polymer ?
#
loop_
_entity_poly.entity_id
_entity_poly.type
_entity_poly.pdbx_seq_one_letter_code
_entity_poly.pdbx_strand_id
1 'polypeptide(L)'
;MDQTSLIVAEAFTAMQLGRFDEAAAACDRELARLADKADPKGVEPFVEVAFALRLARQLGQFGGSDSQRQDLLKFLLAHDRLARALAFLVRDDQEQPKGIYELLDRLREQFGDDLGKWANLTAAVCVVHDVPLIHHVNENKTVAPDVPEIFSYFSTRAKHMFFEPEAVPPELLVHVVNTTTSIPEMRWALARYKGDKRIGRHYFKVPYDMDYFRHGTEKRINLHEYTLPNIRQFGGVCADRAHFVAAIGKAVGIPTCYLTGRGSEMGHAWVGFFQVQGRGAGWNVDYGRFGQYCAVRGNLVDPQTRRELPDDHLAMQAELVGTSVADRHAVVALVDAARCLGRARSGQVSRQLELVEAALKRVCGYTPAWLFVGELTATGKMTHEQKKYWADNVLNMCGRKYPDFALTVLKPMICTVEDADKQNAMWNACFQLFRSRADLAAEIRFAQAQMWDQAGETRKSGQCYADIVNRYVNSGPFAIEALKLTAQKLQDLGRDARVPKVYAAAWAKCKKPRNVSPEAIGWANWVRIGLLYARALESVGQDDRAAAVRAEIESVTGKKTNF
;
A
#
# COMPACT_ATOMS: atom_id res chain seq x y z
N MET A 1 9.53 42.79 -4.96
CA MET A 1 9.58 41.35 -4.59
C MET A 1 8.98 41.25 -3.21
N ASP A 2 8.02 40.38 -2.99
CA ASP A 2 7.50 40.17 -1.65
C ASP A 2 8.48 39.39 -0.77
N GLN A 3 8.21 39.31 0.54
CA GLN A 3 9.10 38.63 1.50
C GLN A 3 9.32 37.18 1.15
N THR A 4 8.28 36.47 0.71
CA THR A 4 8.36 35.04 0.36
C THR A 4 9.25 34.81 -0.84
N SER A 5 9.08 35.61 -1.90
CA SER A 5 9.94 35.55 -3.09
C SER A 5 11.42 35.81 -2.77
N LEU A 6 11.70 36.74 -1.82
CA LEU A 6 13.07 37.01 -1.37
C LEU A 6 13.67 35.78 -0.66
N ILE A 7 12.95 35.18 0.26
CA ILE A 7 13.43 33.99 1.00
C ILE A 7 13.68 32.82 0.06
N VAL A 8 12.83 32.58 -0.94
CA VAL A 8 13.02 31.54 -1.96
C VAL A 8 14.32 31.82 -2.76
N ALA A 9 14.53 33.09 -3.19
CA ALA A 9 15.76 33.45 -3.92
C ALA A 9 17.03 33.27 -3.05
N GLU A 10 16.97 33.68 -1.78
CA GLU A 10 18.06 33.47 -0.81
C GLU A 10 18.35 31.97 -0.58
N ALA A 11 17.30 31.12 -0.50
CA ALA A 11 17.44 29.69 -0.35
C ALA A 11 18.14 29.06 -1.58
N PHE A 12 17.77 29.44 -2.80
CA PHE A 12 18.47 28.98 -4.00
C PHE A 12 19.93 29.45 -4.03
N THR A 13 20.19 30.68 -3.62
CA THR A 13 21.57 31.18 -3.50
C THR A 13 22.38 30.39 -2.46
N ALA A 14 21.80 30.06 -1.33
CA ALA A 14 22.43 29.22 -0.31
C ALA A 14 22.73 27.81 -0.83
N MET A 15 21.79 27.18 -1.55
CA MET A 15 22.01 25.86 -2.19
C MET A 15 23.13 25.91 -3.23
N GLN A 16 23.21 26.97 -4.05
CA GLN A 16 24.31 27.17 -5.02
C GLN A 16 25.67 27.29 -4.34
N LEU A 17 25.71 27.74 -3.09
CA LEU A 17 26.90 27.82 -2.26
C LEU A 17 27.15 26.52 -1.44
N GLY A 18 26.39 25.45 -1.67
CA GLY A 18 26.49 24.18 -0.95
C GLY A 18 25.84 24.18 0.45
N ARG A 19 25.13 25.26 0.83
CA ARG A 19 24.51 25.43 2.16
C ARG A 19 23.07 24.91 2.18
N PHE A 20 22.86 23.62 1.92
CA PHE A 20 21.54 22.99 1.77
C PHE A 20 20.72 23.01 3.06
N ASP A 21 21.33 22.75 4.22
CA ASP A 21 20.66 22.73 5.51
C ASP A 21 20.17 24.15 5.91
N GLU A 22 20.98 25.19 5.59
CA GLU A 22 20.61 26.59 5.83
C GLU A 22 19.39 26.97 4.96
N ALA A 23 19.41 26.61 3.69
CA ALA A 23 18.31 26.81 2.76
C ALA A 23 17.03 26.09 3.23
N ALA A 24 17.14 24.83 3.64
CA ALA A 24 16.02 24.04 4.15
C ALA A 24 15.44 24.66 5.43
N ALA A 25 16.28 25.10 6.37
CA ALA A 25 15.84 25.75 7.60
C ALA A 25 15.14 27.11 7.35
N ALA A 26 15.60 27.90 6.38
CA ALA A 26 14.94 29.15 6.00
C ALA A 26 13.56 28.90 5.40
N CYS A 27 13.45 27.96 4.45
CA CYS A 27 12.18 27.58 3.85
C CYS A 27 11.21 26.93 4.86
N ASP A 28 11.68 26.12 5.80
CA ASP A 28 10.86 25.52 6.85
C ASP A 28 10.19 26.61 7.73
N ARG A 29 10.96 27.62 8.15
CA ARG A 29 10.43 28.77 8.91
C ARG A 29 9.43 29.57 8.10
N GLU A 30 9.70 29.83 6.83
CA GLU A 30 8.81 30.60 5.96
C GLU A 30 7.50 29.83 5.68
N LEU A 31 7.60 28.54 5.42
CA LEU A 31 6.43 27.70 5.21
C LEU A 31 5.54 27.64 6.47
N ALA A 32 6.16 27.57 7.65
CA ALA A 32 5.45 27.67 8.93
C ALA A 32 4.79 29.06 9.13
N ARG A 33 5.45 30.14 8.71
CA ARG A 33 4.90 31.52 8.76
C ARG A 33 3.69 31.65 7.81
N LEU A 34 3.80 31.14 6.59
CA LEU A 34 2.69 31.10 5.63
C LEU A 34 1.53 30.28 6.18
N ALA A 35 1.83 29.12 6.73
CA ALA A 35 0.82 28.25 7.36
C ALA A 35 0.05 28.94 8.48
N ASP A 36 0.69 29.76 9.27
CA ASP A 36 0.09 30.53 10.38
C ASP A 36 -0.82 31.67 9.90
N LYS A 37 -0.42 32.40 8.84
CA LYS A 37 -0.97 33.70 8.51
C LYS A 37 -1.64 33.82 7.14
N ALA A 38 -1.23 33.04 6.15
CA ALA A 38 -1.71 33.21 4.78
C ALA A 38 -3.05 32.48 4.53
N ASP A 39 -3.86 32.98 3.61
CA ASP A 39 -5.06 32.29 3.13
C ASP A 39 -4.63 31.05 2.33
N PRO A 40 -5.05 29.82 2.72
CA PRO A 40 -4.71 28.60 2.01
C PRO A 40 -5.34 28.48 0.62
N LYS A 41 -6.17 29.45 0.21
CA LYS A 41 -6.67 29.54 -1.16
C LYS A 41 -5.62 30.06 -2.14
N GLY A 42 -4.73 30.97 -1.69
CA GLY A 42 -3.59 31.46 -2.46
C GLY A 42 -2.39 30.54 -2.34
N VAL A 43 -2.29 29.52 -3.19
CA VAL A 43 -1.35 28.40 -3.02
C VAL A 43 0.05 28.63 -3.57
N GLU A 44 0.23 29.57 -4.52
CA GLU A 44 1.53 29.79 -5.17
C GLU A 44 2.68 30.01 -4.18
N PRO A 45 2.56 30.88 -3.14
CA PRO A 45 3.65 31.04 -2.17
C PRO A 45 4.00 29.76 -1.43
N PHE A 46 2.99 28.94 -1.09
CA PHE A 46 3.21 27.65 -0.45
C PHE A 46 3.95 26.69 -1.36
N VAL A 47 3.59 26.62 -2.65
CA VAL A 47 4.20 25.75 -3.65
C VAL A 47 5.67 26.10 -3.86
N GLU A 48 6.00 27.41 -4.03
CA GLU A 48 7.37 27.82 -4.27
C GLU A 48 8.28 27.58 -3.07
N VAL A 49 7.81 27.89 -1.85
CA VAL A 49 8.60 27.61 -0.64
C VAL A 49 8.73 26.11 -0.38
N ALA A 50 7.65 25.33 -0.60
CA ALA A 50 7.70 23.87 -0.45
C ALA A 50 8.64 23.22 -1.48
N PHE A 51 8.64 23.71 -2.73
CA PHE A 51 9.57 23.27 -3.76
C PHE A 51 11.03 23.49 -3.33
N ALA A 52 11.38 24.72 -2.92
CA ALA A 52 12.74 25.03 -2.46
C ALA A 52 13.13 24.20 -1.22
N LEU A 53 12.20 24.04 -0.26
CA LEU A 53 12.40 23.23 0.94
C LEU A 53 12.70 21.76 0.61
N ARG A 54 11.86 21.15 -0.25
CA ARG A 54 12.00 19.75 -0.64
C ARG A 54 13.29 19.52 -1.41
N LEU A 55 13.59 20.39 -2.38
CA LEU A 55 14.82 20.30 -3.15
C LEU A 55 16.07 20.43 -2.26
N ALA A 56 16.09 21.40 -1.33
CA ALA A 56 17.19 21.57 -0.39
C ALA A 56 17.39 20.33 0.50
N ARG A 57 16.31 19.78 1.08
CA ARG A 57 16.38 18.57 1.92
C ARG A 57 16.86 17.37 1.14
N GLN A 58 16.32 17.14 -0.04
CA GLN A 58 16.63 15.98 -0.87
C GLN A 58 18.06 16.01 -1.38
N LEU A 59 18.54 17.15 -1.91
CA LEU A 59 19.93 17.32 -2.32
C LEU A 59 20.89 17.31 -1.14
N GLY A 60 20.49 17.86 0.01
CA GLY A 60 21.27 17.77 1.25
C GLY A 60 21.55 16.33 1.72
N GLN A 61 20.62 15.42 1.44
CA GLN A 61 20.76 13.98 1.74
C GLN A 61 21.56 13.21 0.69
N PHE A 62 21.82 13.78 -0.47
CA PHE A 62 22.61 13.15 -1.52
C PHE A 62 24.07 12.93 -1.04
N GLY A 63 24.57 11.70 -1.18
CA GLY A 63 25.88 11.29 -0.68
C GLY A 63 27.09 11.82 -1.45
N GLY A 64 26.87 12.57 -2.53
CA GLY A 64 27.93 13.16 -3.36
C GLY A 64 28.67 14.32 -2.69
N SER A 65 29.80 14.73 -3.30
CA SER A 65 30.54 15.93 -2.90
C SER A 65 29.70 17.20 -3.10
N ASP A 66 30.09 18.29 -2.46
CA ASP A 66 29.40 19.58 -2.63
C ASP A 66 29.40 20.05 -4.08
N SER A 67 30.48 19.80 -4.84
CA SER A 67 30.51 20.09 -6.28
C SER A 67 29.47 19.27 -7.05
N GLN A 68 29.35 17.98 -6.77
CA GLN A 68 28.33 17.15 -7.42
C GLN A 68 26.90 17.61 -7.09
N ARG A 69 26.63 17.96 -5.83
CA ARG A 69 25.33 18.53 -5.41
C ARG A 69 25.01 19.82 -6.15
N GLN A 70 25.99 20.73 -6.28
CA GLN A 70 25.87 21.99 -7.00
C GLN A 70 25.64 21.80 -8.50
N ASP A 71 26.36 20.88 -9.13
CA ASP A 71 26.23 20.58 -10.55
C ASP A 71 24.88 19.91 -10.85
N LEU A 72 24.41 19.04 -9.95
CA LEU A 72 23.08 18.44 -10.06
C LEU A 72 21.96 19.49 -9.83
N LEU A 73 22.16 20.41 -8.89
CA LEU A 73 21.25 21.55 -8.71
C LEU A 73 21.17 22.43 -9.97
N LYS A 74 22.30 22.79 -10.58
CA LYS A 74 22.31 23.54 -11.85
C LYS A 74 21.55 22.84 -12.95
N PHE A 75 21.77 21.51 -13.09
CA PHE A 75 21.05 20.69 -14.05
C PHE A 75 19.53 20.72 -13.79
N LEU A 76 19.11 20.53 -12.55
CA LEU A 76 17.68 20.55 -12.18
C LEU A 76 17.04 21.91 -12.42
N LEU A 77 17.74 23.01 -12.10
CA LEU A 77 17.25 24.38 -12.35
C LEU A 77 17.14 24.70 -13.85
N ALA A 78 17.99 24.10 -14.68
CA ALA A 78 17.84 24.17 -16.14
C ALA A 78 16.64 23.34 -16.67
N HIS A 79 16.14 22.38 -15.88
CA HIS A 79 15.04 21.48 -16.22
C HIS A 79 13.93 21.54 -15.17
N ASP A 80 13.31 22.72 -14.97
CA ASP A 80 12.34 23.02 -13.91
C ASP A 80 11.23 21.95 -13.79
N ARG A 81 10.71 21.47 -14.91
CA ARG A 81 9.68 20.42 -14.90
C ARG A 81 10.16 19.12 -14.24
N LEU A 82 11.40 18.71 -14.49
CA LEU A 82 12.00 17.54 -13.85
C LEU A 82 12.26 17.78 -12.36
N ALA A 83 12.82 18.98 -12.03
CA ALA A 83 13.08 19.36 -10.66
C ALA A 83 11.81 19.33 -9.80
N ARG A 84 10.71 19.91 -10.31
CA ARG A 84 9.41 19.87 -9.63
C ARG A 84 8.82 18.47 -9.56
N ALA A 85 8.87 17.70 -10.65
CA ALA A 85 8.39 16.32 -10.66
C ALA A 85 9.07 15.48 -9.59
N LEU A 86 10.39 15.57 -9.45
CA LEU A 86 11.14 14.87 -8.39
C LEU A 86 10.81 15.42 -7.00
N ALA A 87 10.90 16.74 -6.81
CA ALA A 87 10.69 17.36 -5.50
C ALA A 87 9.33 17.00 -4.89
N PHE A 88 8.27 16.94 -5.69
CA PHE A 88 6.91 16.65 -5.22
C PHE A 88 6.55 15.15 -5.26
N LEU A 89 7.25 14.32 -6.04
CA LEU A 89 7.03 12.88 -6.08
C LEU A 89 7.72 12.14 -4.92
N VAL A 90 8.94 12.55 -4.54
CA VAL A 90 9.68 11.94 -3.43
C VAL A 90 8.89 12.05 -2.14
N ARG A 91 8.69 10.94 -1.46
CA ARG A 91 7.91 10.86 -0.22
C ARG A 91 8.82 10.90 1.00
N ASP A 92 8.29 11.40 2.13
CA ASP A 92 9.04 11.46 3.40
C ASP A 92 9.38 10.05 3.93
N ASP A 93 8.59 9.04 3.57
CA ASP A 93 8.78 7.63 3.94
C ASP A 93 9.43 6.77 2.84
N GLN A 94 10.09 7.40 1.86
CA GLN A 94 10.90 6.75 0.82
C GLN A 94 11.96 5.84 1.44
N GLU A 95 12.21 4.67 0.85
CA GLU A 95 13.11 3.67 1.43
C GLU A 95 14.57 4.16 1.48
N GLN A 96 15.08 4.70 0.35
CA GLN A 96 16.42 5.27 0.27
C GLN A 96 16.45 6.61 -0.48
N PRO A 97 16.04 7.72 0.16
CA PRO A 97 15.96 9.02 -0.52
C PRO A 97 17.28 9.46 -1.19
N LYS A 98 18.43 9.16 -0.58
CA LYS A 98 19.76 9.47 -1.16
C LYS A 98 20.03 8.75 -2.48
N GLY A 99 19.56 7.52 -2.64
CA GLY A 99 19.75 6.72 -3.85
C GLY A 99 19.05 7.31 -5.07
N ILE A 100 18.00 8.10 -4.88
CA ILE A 100 17.28 8.78 -5.97
C ILE A 100 18.21 9.72 -6.73
N TYR A 101 18.98 10.55 -6.01
CA TYR A 101 19.85 11.54 -6.61
C TYR A 101 21.18 10.96 -7.09
N GLU A 102 21.66 9.89 -6.47
CA GLU A 102 22.78 9.08 -6.98
C GLU A 102 22.42 8.46 -8.34
N LEU A 103 21.20 7.95 -8.45
CA LEU A 103 20.70 7.39 -9.71
C LEU A 103 20.48 8.48 -10.77
N LEU A 104 19.90 9.62 -10.40
CA LEU A 104 19.71 10.75 -11.32
C LEU A 104 21.03 11.24 -11.88
N ASP A 105 22.08 11.38 -11.04
CA ASP A 105 23.41 11.83 -11.48
C ASP A 105 24.02 10.84 -12.48
N ARG A 106 23.94 9.55 -12.20
CA ARG A 106 24.38 8.48 -13.13
C ARG A 106 23.61 8.50 -14.45
N LEU A 107 22.28 8.70 -14.43
CA LEU A 107 21.48 8.80 -15.64
C LEU A 107 21.81 10.08 -16.43
N ARG A 108 22.11 11.18 -15.75
CA ARG A 108 22.53 12.44 -16.37
C ARG A 108 23.81 12.30 -17.18
N GLU A 109 24.80 11.56 -16.69
CA GLU A 109 26.02 11.27 -17.44
C GLU A 109 25.77 10.57 -18.79
N GLN A 110 24.73 9.73 -18.83
CA GLN A 110 24.41 8.93 -20.03
C GLN A 110 23.43 9.61 -20.98
N PHE A 111 22.41 10.31 -20.46
CA PHE A 111 21.29 10.82 -21.24
C PHE A 111 21.23 12.34 -21.33
N GLY A 112 21.98 13.07 -20.50
CA GLY A 112 22.02 14.53 -20.52
C GLY A 112 20.65 15.19 -20.45
N ASP A 113 20.40 16.13 -21.34
CA ASP A 113 19.15 16.92 -21.41
C ASP A 113 17.91 16.11 -21.78
N ASP A 114 18.06 14.88 -22.29
CA ASP A 114 16.91 14.02 -22.58
C ASP A 114 16.14 13.66 -21.31
N LEU A 115 16.78 13.65 -20.13
CA LEU A 115 16.08 13.45 -18.86
C LEU A 115 15.05 14.55 -18.59
N GLY A 116 15.36 15.79 -18.93
CA GLY A 116 14.43 16.92 -18.81
C GLY A 116 13.23 16.84 -19.77
N LYS A 117 13.44 16.30 -20.98
CA LYS A 117 12.35 16.05 -21.93
C LYS A 117 11.38 14.99 -21.41
N TRP A 118 11.90 13.98 -20.72
CA TRP A 118 11.17 12.87 -20.14
C TRP A 118 11.03 13.03 -18.61
N ALA A 119 10.59 14.22 -18.17
CA ALA A 119 10.59 14.62 -16.76
C ALA A 119 9.80 13.67 -15.85
N ASN A 120 8.56 13.30 -16.25
CA ASN A 120 7.73 12.37 -15.48
C ASN A 120 8.34 10.97 -15.43
N LEU A 121 8.84 10.48 -16.56
CA LEU A 121 9.51 9.20 -16.66
C LEU A 121 10.78 9.15 -15.81
N THR A 122 11.63 10.18 -15.92
CA THR A 122 12.87 10.29 -15.13
C THR A 122 12.57 10.28 -13.64
N ALA A 123 11.60 11.10 -13.20
CA ALA A 123 11.20 11.14 -11.78
C ALA A 123 10.71 9.78 -11.30
N ALA A 124 9.81 9.13 -12.06
CA ALA A 124 9.29 7.81 -11.68
C ALA A 124 10.38 6.73 -11.64
N VAL A 125 11.30 6.72 -12.62
CA VAL A 125 12.43 5.77 -12.64
C VAL A 125 13.34 5.97 -11.43
N CYS A 126 13.69 7.22 -11.10
CA CYS A 126 14.57 7.50 -9.97
C CYS A 126 13.98 7.08 -8.63
N VAL A 127 12.67 7.35 -8.37
CA VAL A 127 12.05 7.01 -7.09
C VAL A 127 11.69 5.53 -6.94
N VAL A 128 11.62 4.78 -8.04
CA VAL A 128 11.33 3.33 -8.01
C VAL A 128 12.61 2.50 -7.92
N HIS A 129 13.70 2.96 -8.50
CA HIS A 129 14.94 2.20 -8.60
C HIS A 129 16.06 2.79 -7.72
N ASP A 130 15.69 3.56 -6.69
CA ASP A 130 16.60 4.01 -5.63
C ASP A 130 17.26 2.83 -4.87
N VAL A 131 16.58 1.68 -4.88
CA VAL A 131 17.09 0.38 -4.43
C VAL A 131 16.87 -0.69 -5.50
N PRO A 132 17.69 -1.76 -5.53
CA PRO A 132 17.48 -2.88 -6.46
C PRO A 132 16.07 -3.49 -6.30
N LEU A 133 15.37 -3.63 -7.42
CA LEU A 133 14.03 -4.21 -7.45
C LEU A 133 14.10 -5.71 -7.72
N ILE A 134 13.55 -6.47 -6.78
CA ILE A 134 13.43 -7.93 -6.86
C ILE A 134 11.97 -8.29 -6.60
N HIS A 135 11.43 -9.20 -7.41
CA HIS A 135 10.09 -9.73 -7.21
C HIS A 135 10.13 -11.24 -7.07
N HIS A 136 9.54 -11.74 -5.99
CA HIS A 136 9.37 -13.17 -5.75
C HIS A 136 7.96 -13.61 -6.15
N VAL A 137 7.88 -14.62 -6.99
CA VAL A 137 6.63 -15.25 -7.45
C VAL A 137 6.68 -16.72 -7.02
N ASN A 138 6.22 -16.98 -5.81
CA ASN A 138 6.46 -18.25 -5.11
C ASN A 138 7.97 -18.56 -5.05
N GLU A 139 8.40 -19.72 -5.58
CA GLU A 139 9.80 -20.13 -5.64
C GLU A 139 10.63 -19.42 -6.72
N ASN A 140 9.98 -18.73 -7.66
CA ASN A 140 10.67 -18.01 -8.74
C ASN A 140 11.05 -16.59 -8.31
N LYS A 141 12.15 -16.11 -8.87
CA LYS A 141 12.70 -14.78 -8.59
C LYS A 141 12.97 -14.06 -9.90
N THR A 142 12.49 -12.83 -10.02
CA THR A 142 12.81 -11.92 -11.13
C THR A 142 13.49 -10.66 -10.59
N VAL A 143 14.41 -10.11 -11.37
CA VAL A 143 15.24 -8.95 -11.00
C VAL A 143 15.10 -7.89 -12.09
N ALA A 144 15.02 -6.61 -11.69
CA ALA A 144 14.93 -5.52 -12.64
C ALA A 144 16.16 -5.49 -13.59
N PRO A 145 15.94 -5.14 -14.86
CA PRO A 145 17.03 -4.77 -15.77
C PRO A 145 17.84 -3.58 -15.25
N ASP A 146 18.97 -3.30 -15.88
CA ASP A 146 19.72 -2.08 -15.56
C ASP A 146 18.86 -0.82 -15.82
N VAL A 147 18.94 0.16 -14.93
CA VAL A 147 18.04 1.31 -14.93
C VAL A 147 18.14 2.16 -16.21
N PRO A 148 19.34 2.42 -16.77
CA PRO A 148 19.48 3.03 -18.09
C PRO A 148 18.72 2.31 -19.20
N GLU A 149 18.67 0.99 -19.18
CA GLU A 149 17.91 0.21 -20.16
C GLU A 149 16.39 0.38 -19.99
N ILE A 150 15.93 0.45 -18.72
CA ILE A 150 14.50 0.74 -18.42
C ILE A 150 14.13 2.12 -18.95
N PHE A 151 14.90 3.16 -18.64
CA PHE A 151 14.67 4.50 -19.12
C PHE A 151 14.66 4.55 -20.66
N SER A 152 15.67 3.96 -21.29
CA SER A 152 15.79 3.88 -22.76
C SER A 152 14.62 3.13 -23.37
N TYR A 153 14.14 2.04 -22.76
CA TYR A 153 13.00 1.27 -23.26
C TYR A 153 11.74 2.14 -23.33
N PHE A 154 11.39 2.83 -22.26
CA PHE A 154 10.16 3.62 -22.20
C PHE A 154 10.26 4.92 -23.02
N SER A 155 11.39 5.63 -22.99
CA SER A 155 11.57 6.89 -23.73
C SER A 155 11.57 6.67 -25.24
N THR A 156 12.32 5.67 -25.74
CA THR A 156 12.42 5.41 -27.18
C THR A 156 11.17 4.78 -27.80
N ARG A 157 10.32 4.17 -26.97
CA ARG A 157 9.08 3.49 -27.40
C ARG A 157 7.80 4.18 -26.95
N ALA A 158 7.90 5.40 -26.41
CA ALA A 158 6.79 6.15 -25.85
C ALA A 158 5.54 6.19 -26.75
N LYS A 159 5.71 6.46 -28.05
CA LYS A 159 4.62 6.49 -29.05
C LYS A 159 3.93 5.14 -29.29
N HIS A 160 4.51 4.06 -28.79
CA HIS A 160 3.96 2.71 -28.91
C HIS A 160 3.30 2.25 -27.60
N MET A 161 3.48 2.99 -26.53
CA MET A 161 2.84 2.70 -25.25
C MET A 161 1.34 2.99 -25.30
N PHE A 162 0.59 2.27 -24.49
CA PHE A 162 -0.85 2.52 -24.35
C PHE A 162 -1.11 3.91 -23.75
N PHE A 163 -0.39 4.23 -22.68
CA PHE A 163 -0.28 5.57 -22.15
C PHE A 163 1.13 6.09 -22.41
N GLU A 164 1.23 7.19 -23.10
CA GLU A 164 2.52 7.85 -23.32
C GLU A 164 3.07 8.33 -21.97
N PRO A 165 4.34 8.03 -21.61
CA PRO A 165 4.87 8.30 -20.28
C PRO A 165 4.70 9.75 -19.80
N GLU A 166 4.92 10.73 -20.70
CA GLU A 166 4.78 12.14 -20.31
C GLU A 166 3.32 12.64 -20.19
N ALA A 167 2.36 11.85 -20.66
CA ALA A 167 0.93 12.12 -20.47
C ALA A 167 0.39 11.51 -19.16
N VAL A 168 1.16 10.67 -18.51
CA VAL A 168 0.80 10.03 -17.23
C VAL A 168 1.42 10.80 -16.07
N PRO A 169 0.66 11.11 -15.00
CA PRO A 169 1.23 11.65 -13.77
C PRO A 169 2.33 10.73 -13.22
N PRO A 170 3.45 11.28 -12.71
CA PRO A 170 4.55 10.46 -12.22
C PRO A 170 4.12 9.53 -11.07
N GLU A 171 3.12 9.91 -10.27
CA GLU A 171 2.51 9.10 -9.20
C GLU A 171 1.84 7.81 -9.71
N LEU A 172 1.39 7.77 -10.96
CA LEU A 172 0.91 6.55 -11.62
C LEU A 172 2.01 5.84 -12.41
N LEU A 173 2.95 6.62 -12.96
CA LEU A 173 4.02 6.08 -13.78
C LEU A 173 4.97 5.19 -12.98
N VAL A 174 5.07 5.39 -11.66
CA VAL A 174 5.79 4.47 -10.75
C VAL A 174 5.28 3.02 -10.86
N HIS A 175 4.00 2.81 -11.17
CA HIS A 175 3.42 1.49 -11.39
C HIS A 175 3.64 0.91 -12.79
N VAL A 176 4.24 1.68 -13.70
CA VAL A 176 4.70 1.23 -15.02
C VAL A 176 6.16 0.82 -14.96
N VAL A 177 7.01 1.73 -14.44
CA VAL A 177 8.46 1.52 -14.42
C VAL A 177 8.91 0.51 -13.34
N ASN A 178 8.06 0.22 -12.37
CA ASN A 178 8.28 -0.83 -11.35
C ASN A 178 8.21 -2.23 -12.00
N THR A 179 9.25 -2.58 -12.76
CA THR A 179 9.30 -3.83 -13.52
C THR A 179 10.55 -4.63 -13.23
N THR A 180 10.38 -5.96 -13.13
CA THR A 180 11.47 -6.94 -13.05
C THR A 180 11.55 -7.81 -14.30
N THR A 181 10.90 -7.37 -15.37
CA THR A 181 10.85 -8.07 -16.67
C THR A 181 12.05 -7.65 -17.51
N SER A 182 12.76 -8.60 -18.08
CA SER A 182 13.92 -8.31 -18.93
C SER A 182 13.53 -7.52 -20.20
N ILE A 183 14.45 -6.74 -20.73
CA ILE A 183 14.20 -5.93 -21.94
C ILE A 183 13.77 -6.77 -23.15
N PRO A 184 14.35 -7.95 -23.41
CA PRO A 184 13.86 -8.84 -24.47
C PRO A 184 12.39 -9.27 -24.27
N GLU A 185 12.01 -9.62 -23.04
CA GLU A 185 10.63 -9.99 -22.71
C GLU A 185 9.67 -8.81 -22.81
N MET A 186 10.09 -7.61 -22.40
CA MET A 186 9.30 -6.38 -22.56
C MET A 186 9.05 -6.08 -24.05
N ARG A 187 10.08 -6.26 -24.93
CA ARG A 187 9.92 -6.14 -26.39
C ARG A 187 8.94 -7.17 -26.95
N TRP A 188 9.06 -8.43 -26.48
CA TRP A 188 8.14 -9.50 -26.87
C TRP A 188 6.69 -9.19 -26.45
N ALA A 189 6.50 -8.66 -25.25
CA ALA A 189 5.18 -8.26 -24.74
C ALA A 189 4.61 -7.09 -25.54
N LEU A 190 5.40 -6.05 -25.81
CA LEU A 190 4.98 -4.89 -26.61
C LEU A 190 4.55 -5.31 -28.02
N ALA A 191 5.30 -6.19 -28.68
CA ALA A 191 4.95 -6.68 -30.02
C ALA A 191 3.60 -7.41 -30.05
N ARG A 192 3.19 -8.07 -28.95
CA ARG A 192 1.97 -8.91 -28.89
C ARG A 192 0.76 -8.22 -28.29
N TYR A 193 0.95 -7.27 -27.36
CA TYR A 193 -0.12 -6.71 -26.53
C TYR A 193 -0.29 -5.21 -26.70
N LYS A 194 0.47 -4.57 -27.60
CA LYS A 194 0.31 -3.15 -27.94
C LYS A 194 -1.16 -2.84 -28.28
N GLY A 195 -1.70 -1.81 -27.64
CA GLY A 195 -3.08 -1.33 -27.87
C GLY A 195 -4.18 -2.19 -27.22
N ASP A 196 -3.83 -3.21 -26.44
CA ASP A 196 -4.83 -4.05 -25.76
C ASP A 196 -5.39 -3.36 -24.50
N LYS A 197 -6.57 -2.75 -24.65
CA LYS A 197 -7.30 -2.08 -23.56
C LYS A 197 -7.76 -3.02 -22.45
N ARG A 198 -7.85 -4.33 -22.73
CA ARG A 198 -8.36 -5.35 -21.80
C ARG A 198 -7.24 -6.26 -21.35
N ILE A 199 -6.11 -5.67 -20.93
CA ILE A 199 -4.91 -6.41 -20.55
C ILE A 199 -5.19 -7.50 -19.49
N GLY A 200 -6.06 -7.23 -18.52
CA GLY A 200 -6.44 -8.17 -17.46
C GLY A 200 -6.95 -9.52 -17.96
N ARG A 201 -7.62 -9.56 -19.14
CA ARG A 201 -8.17 -10.81 -19.70
C ARG A 201 -7.11 -11.91 -19.92
N HIS A 202 -5.85 -11.52 -20.03
CA HIS A 202 -4.75 -12.46 -20.22
C HIS A 202 -4.47 -13.31 -18.98
N TYR A 203 -4.98 -12.94 -17.80
CA TYR A 203 -4.96 -13.76 -16.59
C TYR A 203 -5.53 -15.18 -16.84
N PHE A 204 -6.68 -15.24 -17.52
CA PHE A 204 -7.35 -16.52 -17.82
C PHE A 204 -6.82 -17.20 -19.09
N LYS A 205 -5.95 -16.54 -19.87
CA LYS A 205 -5.33 -17.14 -21.04
C LYS A 205 -4.02 -17.87 -20.75
N VAL A 206 -3.44 -17.66 -19.56
CA VAL A 206 -2.33 -18.49 -19.08
C VAL A 206 -2.92 -19.80 -18.56
N PRO A 207 -2.48 -20.98 -19.05
CA PRO A 207 -2.97 -22.25 -18.57
C PRO A 207 -2.79 -22.40 -17.05
N TYR A 208 -3.78 -22.98 -16.35
CA TYR A 208 -3.64 -23.24 -14.92
C TYR A 208 -3.02 -24.62 -14.71
N ASP A 209 -1.99 -24.72 -13.88
CA ASP A 209 -1.34 -25.98 -13.57
C ASP A 209 -2.14 -26.74 -12.49
N MET A 210 -3.10 -27.53 -12.96
CA MET A 210 -4.01 -28.29 -12.08
C MET A 210 -3.33 -29.47 -11.42
N ASP A 211 -2.25 -30.01 -12.01
CA ASP A 211 -1.51 -31.14 -11.46
C ASP A 211 -0.72 -30.68 -10.22
N TYR A 212 -0.01 -29.56 -10.33
CA TYR A 212 0.59 -28.92 -9.16
C TYR A 212 -0.45 -28.57 -8.11
N PHE A 213 -1.56 -27.93 -8.53
CA PHE A 213 -2.58 -27.44 -7.59
C PHE A 213 -3.27 -28.56 -6.81
N ARG A 214 -3.54 -29.71 -7.45
CA ARG A 214 -4.26 -30.83 -6.81
C ARG A 214 -3.35 -31.83 -6.11
N HIS A 215 -2.18 -32.06 -6.67
CA HIS A 215 -1.33 -33.19 -6.29
C HIS A 215 0.01 -32.75 -5.71
N GLY A 216 0.35 -31.44 -5.74
CA GLY A 216 1.64 -30.93 -5.27
C GLY A 216 2.83 -31.42 -6.11
N THR A 217 2.61 -31.73 -7.40
CA THR A 217 3.68 -32.06 -8.34
C THR A 217 4.57 -30.85 -8.58
N GLU A 218 5.71 -31.02 -9.24
CA GLU A 218 6.49 -29.88 -9.69
C GLU A 218 5.70 -29.04 -10.72
N LYS A 219 5.75 -27.70 -10.61
CA LYS A 219 5.08 -26.82 -11.59
C LYS A 219 5.73 -26.98 -12.95
N ARG A 220 4.91 -27.10 -14.01
CA ARG A 220 5.40 -27.24 -15.39
C ARG A 220 6.31 -26.09 -15.80
N ILE A 221 6.04 -24.86 -15.36
CA ILE A 221 6.90 -23.70 -15.65
C ILE A 221 8.30 -23.84 -15.04
N ASN A 222 8.44 -24.53 -13.92
CA ASN A 222 9.74 -24.67 -13.24
C ASN A 222 10.71 -25.63 -13.99
N LEU A 223 10.20 -26.41 -14.93
CA LEU A 223 11.02 -27.22 -15.84
C LEU A 223 11.64 -26.36 -16.98
N HIS A 224 11.36 -25.08 -17.03
CA HIS A 224 11.79 -24.13 -18.06
C HIS A 224 12.31 -22.86 -17.41
N GLU A 225 12.98 -22.01 -18.21
CA GLU A 225 13.34 -20.67 -17.78
C GLU A 225 12.07 -19.86 -17.46
N TYR A 226 12.05 -19.15 -16.32
CA TYR A 226 10.90 -18.39 -15.87
C TYR A 226 10.77 -17.07 -16.64
N THR A 227 10.22 -17.14 -17.85
CA THR A 227 10.03 -16.03 -18.79
C THR A 227 8.57 -15.88 -19.20
N LEU A 228 8.18 -14.67 -19.63
CA LEU A 228 6.80 -14.41 -20.09
C LEU A 228 6.36 -15.35 -21.23
N PRO A 229 7.16 -15.64 -22.27
CA PRO A 229 6.81 -16.64 -23.28
C PRO A 229 6.53 -18.02 -22.69
N ASN A 230 7.38 -18.48 -21.78
CA ASN A 230 7.24 -19.80 -21.15
C ASN A 230 6.05 -19.87 -20.18
N ILE A 231 5.81 -18.84 -19.37
CA ILE A 231 4.60 -18.74 -18.53
C ILE A 231 3.34 -18.82 -19.40
N ARG A 232 3.34 -18.10 -20.54
CA ARG A 232 2.22 -18.12 -21.48
C ARG A 232 1.98 -19.49 -22.11
N GLN A 233 3.02 -20.25 -22.34
CA GLN A 233 2.99 -21.58 -22.97
C GLN A 233 2.70 -22.70 -21.97
N PHE A 234 3.47 -22.78 -20.90
CA PHE A 234 3.44 -23.91 -19.95
C PHE A 234 2.48 -23.68 -18.78
N GLY A 235 2.06 -22.43 -18.56
CA GLY A 235 1.12 -22.08 -17.51
C GLY A 235 1.76 -21.94 -16.14
N GLY A 236 0.92 -21.97 -15.12
CA GLY A 236 1.30 -21.85 -13.71
C GLY A 236 0.06 -21.70 -12.83
N VAL A 237 0.24 -21.25 -11.59
CA VAL A 237 -0.86 -21.02 -10.65
C VAL A 237 -1.28 -19.53 -10.63
N CYS A 238 -2.13 -19.14 -9.68
CA CYS A 238 -2.62 -17.75 -9.58
C CYS A 238 -1.50 -16.72 -9.55
N ALA A 239 -0.40 -17.02 -8.85
CA ALA A 239 0.76 -16.14 -8.74
C ALA A 239 1.44 -15.90 -10.10
N ASP A 240 1.68 -16.97 -10.87
CA ASP A 240 2.30 -16.90 -12.19
C ASP A 240 1.40 -16.13 -13.19
N ARG A 241 0.08 -16.35 -13.11
CA ARG A 241 -0.92 -15.63 -13.91
C ARG A 241 -0.94 -14.13 -13.61
N ALA A 242 -0.93 -13.77 -12.32
CA ALA A 242 -0.92 -12.39 -11.87
C ALA A 242 0.37 -11.67 -12.28
N HIS A 243 1.52 -12.33 -12.07
CA HIS A 243 2.83 -11.83 -12.51
C HIS A 243 2.86 -11.59 -14.02
N PHE A 244 2.43 -12.57 -14.81
CA PHE A 244 2.38 -12.45 -16.27
C PHE A 244 1.61 -11.20 -16.72
N VAL A 245 0.40 -11.00 -16.19
CA VAL A 245 -0.43 -9.86 -16.61
C VAL A 245 0.15 -8.54 -16.11
N ALA A 246 0.67 -8.48 -14.89
CA ALA A 246 1.32 -7.29 -14.37
C ALA A 246 2.53 -6.91 -15.24
N ALA A 247 3.35 -7.89 -15.63
CA ALA A 247 4.54 -7.68 -16.45
C ALA A 247 4.20 -7.21 -17.87
N ILE A 248 3.26 -7.87 -18.57
CA ILE A 248 2.87 -7.45 -19.94
C ILE A 248 2.19 -6.08 -19.93
N GLY A 249 1.40 -5.74 -18.89
CA GLY A 249 0.78 -4.43 -18.78
C GLY A 249 1.81 -3.31 -18.65
N LYS A 250 2.79 -3.48 -17.75
CA LYS A 250 3.92 -2.52 -17.62
C LYS A 250 4.68 -2.37 -18.94
N ALA A 251 5.00 -3.48 -19.58
CA ALA A 251 5.74 -3.47 -20.86
C ALA A 251 5.03 -2.69 -21.96
N VAL A 252 3.69 -2.59 -21.94
CA VAL A 252 2.92 -1.80 -22.91
C VAL A 252 2.52 -0.41 -22.40
N GLY A 253 3.06 0.03 -21.26
CA GLY A 253 2.81 1.36 -20.70
C GLY A 253 1.48 1.49 -19.94
N ILE A 254 0.90 0.40 -19.46
CA ILE A 254 -0.28 0.43 -18.60
C ILE A 254 0.16 0.27 -17.14
N PRO A 255 -0.18 1.22 -16.23
CA PRO A 255 0.05 1.02 -14.80
C PRO A 255 -0.61 -0.28 -14.32
N THR A 256 0.19 -1.19 -13.79
CA THR A 256 -0.28 -2.50 -13.32
C THR A 256 0.40 -2.88 -12.02
N CYS A 257 -0.29 -3.69 -11.22
CA CYS A 257 0.25 -4.22 -9.99
C CYS A 257 -0.12 -5.70 -9.80
N TYR A 258 0.78 -6.41 -9.14
CA TYR A 258 0.56 -7.74 -8.61
C TYR A 258 -0.14 -7.61 -7.26
N LEU A 259 -1.30 -8.22 -7.11
CA LEU A 259 -2.11 -8.18 -5.90
C LEU A 259 -2.16 -9.55 -5.24
N THR A 260 -2.10 -9.55 -3.92
CA THR A 260 -2.27 -10.75 -3.10
C THR A 260 -3.36 -10.52 -2.05
N GLY A 261 -4.01 -11.60 -1.64
CA GLY A 261 -4.95 -11.57 -0.53
C GLY A 261 -5.07 -12.94 0.11
N ARG A 262 -5.51 -12.94 1.37
CA ARG A 262 -5.60 -14.17 2.17
C ARG A 262 -7.04 -14.48 2.53
N GLY A 263 -7.58 -15.52 1.91
CA GLY A 263 -8.85 -16.11 2.31
C GLY A 263 -8.71 -17.04 3.53
N SER A 264 -9.79 -17.71 3.89
CA SER A 264 -9.80 -18.68 5.00
C SER A 264 -9.15 -20.02 4.66
N GLU A 265 -9.06 -20.37 3.38
CA GLU A 265 -8.54 -21.65 2.93
C GLU A 265 -7.10 -21.52 2.42
N MET A 266 -6.79 -20.42 1.70
CA MET A 266 -5.47 -20.21 1.10
C MET A 266 -5.24 -18.74 0.73
N GLY A 267 -4.00 -18.41 0.38
CA GLY A 267 -3.66 -17.18 -0.33
C GLY A 267 -4.08 -17.24 -1.80
N HIS A 268 -4.25 -16.08 -2.40
CA HIS A 268 -4.53 -15.93 -3.81
C HIS A 268 -3.81 -14.70 -4.37
N ALA A 269 -3.44 -14.77 -5.65
CA ALA A 269 -2.87 -13.65 -6.37
C ALA A 269 -3.71 -13.31 -7.61
N TRP A 270 -3.89 -12.02 -7.85
CA TRP A 270 -4.59 -11.48 -9.00
C TRP A 270 -3.94 -10.18 -9.47
N VAL A 271 -4.53 -9.49 -10.43
CA VAL A 271 -3.91 -8.30 -11.03
C VAL A 271 -4.79 -7.07 -10.86
N GLY A 272 -4.15 -5.95 -10.51
CA GLY A 272 -4.69 -4.62 -10.64
C GLY A 272 -4.11 -3.94 -11.90
N PHE A 273 -4.93 -3.20 -12.64
CA PHE A 273 -4.46 -2.41 -13.77
C PHE A 273 -5.30 -1.15 -13.95
N PHE A 274 -4.65 -0.10 -14.43
CA PHE A 274 -5.32 1.16 -14.72
C PHE A 274 -6.03 1.09 -16.07
N GLN A 275 -7.28 1.49 -16.11
CA GLN A 275 -8.11 1.44 -17.32
C GLN A 275 -8.89 2.72 -17.51
N VAL A 276 -9.16 3.04 -18.79
CA VAL A 276 -10.09 4.10 -19.18
C VAL A 276 -11.47 3.47 -19.37
N GLN A 277 -12.48 4.02 -18.71
CA GLN A 277 -13.88 3.60 -18.79
C GLN A 277 -14.75 4.79 -19.18
N GLY A 278 -15.21 4.82 -20.41
CA GLY A 278 -16.00 5.95 -20.92
C GLY A 278 -15.23 7.27 -20.83
N ARG A 279 -15.74 8.22 -20.03
CA ARG A 279 -15.10 9.52 -19.75
C ARG A 279 -14.22 9.52 -18.50
N GLY A 280 -14.17 8.41 -17.76
CA GLY A 280 -13.39 8.25 -16.55
C GLY A 280 -12.21 7.33 -16.71
N ALA A 281 -11.34 7.33 -15.72
CA ALA A 281 -10.22 6.40 -15.61
C ALA A 281 -10.09 5.93 -14.16
N GLY A 282 -9.56 4.74 -13.94
CA GLY A 282 -9.41 4.20 -12.59
C GLY A 282 -8.77 2.83 -12.58
N TRP A 283 -8.46 2.36 -11.39
CA TRP A 283 -7.94 1.02 -11.17
C TRP A 283 -9.05 -0.02 -11.24
N ASN A 284 -8.82 -1.08 -11.99
CA ASN A 284 -9.54 -2.33 -11.87
C ASN A 284 -8.68 -3.26 -11.02
N VAL A 285 -9.13 -3.56 -9.82
CA VAL A 285 -8.41 -4.41 -8.84
C VAL A 285 -9.05 -5.79 -8.66
N ASP A 286 -10.02 -6.14 -9.50
CA ASP A 286 -10.82 -7.35 -9.34
C ASP A 286 -10.52 -8.44 -10.39
N TYR A 287 -9.60 -8.19 -11.32
CA TYR A 287 -9.38 -9.12 -12.42
C TYR A 287 -8.56 -10.35 -11.96
N GLY A 288 -9.20 -11.50 -12.00
CA GLY A 288 -8.65 -12.73 -11.43
C GLY A 288 -8.95 -12.90 -9.93
N ARG A 289 -9.62 -11.95 -9.29
CA ARG A 289 -10.12 -12.03 -7.92
C ARG A 289 -11.39 -12.85 -7.90
N PHE A 290 -11.33 -14.09 -7.43
CA PHE A 290 -12.51 -14.96 -7.34
C PHE A 290 -13.45 -14.53 -6.23
N GLY A 291 -14.76 -14.89 -6.34
CA GLY A 291 -15.80 -14.47 -5.41
C GLY A 291 -15.47 -14.68 -3.92
N GLN A 292 -14.74 -15.73 -3.59
CA GLN A 292 -14.30 -16.00 -2.20
C GLN A 292 -13.28 -14.97 -1.66
N TYR A 293 -12.66 -14.17 -2.53
CA TYR A 293 -11.72 -13.10 -2.15
C TYR A 293 -12.32 -11.69 -2.27
N CYS A 294 -13.57 -11.55 -2.70
CA CYS A 294 -14.23 -10.24 -2.80
C CYS A 294 -14.41 -9.55 -1.43
N ALA A 295 -14.49 -10.35 -0.36
CA ALA A 295 -14.56 -9.86 1.03
C ALA A 295 -13.21 -10.00 1.77
N VAL A 296 -12.11 -9.90 1.04
CA VAL A 296 -10.73 -10.00 1.58
C VAL A 296 -9.94 -8.81 1.06
N ARG A 297 -9.13 -8.21 1.93
CA ARG A 297 -8.20 -7.13 1.55
C ARG A 297 -7.24 -7.63 0.47
N GLY A 298 -7.12 -6.89 -0.63
CA GLY A 298 -6.04 -7.06 -1.59
C GLY A 298 -4.85 -6.20 -1.18
N ASN A 299 -3.65 -6.74 -1.26
CA ASN A 299 -2.42 -6.03 -0.94
C ASN A 299 -1.47 -6.01 -2.14
N LEU A 300 -0.75 -4.92 -2.30
CA LEU A 300 0.39 -4.79 -3.21
C LEU A 300 1.59 -4.27 -2.42
N VAL A 301 2.77 -4.40 -3.01
CA VAL A 301 3.98 -3.72 -2.52
C VAL A 301 4.07 -2.35 -3.18
N ASP A 302 4.07 -1.30 -2.38
CA ASP A 302 4.23 0.08 -2.85
C ASP A 302 5.60 0.24 -3.56
N PRO A 303 5.64 0.75 -4.80
CA PRO A 303 6.88 0.89 -5.56
C PRO A 303 7.94 1.79 -4.91
N GLN A 304 7.55 2.75 -4.09
CA GLN A 304 8.44 3.73 -3.47
C GLN A 304 8.90 3.32 -2.07
N THR A 305 7.96 2.85 -1.23
CA THR A 305 8.24 2.56 0.19
C THR A 305 8.53 1.10 0.48
N ARG A 306 8.30 0.20 -0.50
CA ARG A 306 8.42 -1.27 -0.38
C ARG A 306 7.53 -1.89 0.71
N ARG A 307 6.59 -1.13 1.26
CA ARG A 307 5.62 -1.61 2.24
C ARG A 307 4.36 -2.15 1.57
N GLU A 308 3.67 -3.03 2.28
CA GLU A 308 2.35 -3.47 1.82
C GLU A 308 1.34 -2.32 1.87
N LEU A 309 0.57 -2.18 0.80
CA LEU A 309 -0.47 -1.19 0.63
C LEU A 309 -1.79 -1.89 0.23
N PRO A 310 -2.93 -1.57 0.87
CA PRO A 310 -4.24 -2.06 0.43
C PRO A 310 -4.58 -1.60 -1.00
N ASP A 311 -5.29 -2.44 -1.74
CA ASP A 311 -5.68 -2.18 -3.12
C ASP A 311 -6.64 -1.00 -3.29
N ASP A 312 -7.46 -0.70 -2.28
CA ASP A 312 -8.34 0.47 -2.30
C ASP A 312 -7.57 1.78 -2.06
N HIS A 313 -6.44 1.73 -1.37
CA HIS A 313 -5.51 2.84 -1.23
C HIS A 313 -4.94 3.25 -2.59
N LEU A 314 -4.50 2.24 -3.37
CA LEU A 314 -4.08 2.44 -4.75
C LEU A 314 -5.23 3.00 -5.61
N ALA A 315 -6.44 2.46 -5.45
CA ALA A 315 -7.61 2.91 -6.20
C ALA A 315 -7.95 4.38 -5.91
N MET A 316 -7.76 4.85 -4.67
CA MET A 316 -7.95 6.25 -4.29
C MET A 316 -6.94 7.19 -4.95
N GLN A 317 -5.69 6.75 -5.14
CA GLN A 317 -4.67 7.54 -5.86
C GLN A 317 -5.08 7.84 -7.31
N ALA A 318 -5.97 7.05 -7.90
CA ALA A 318 -6.47 7.32 -9.25
C ALA A 318 -7.25 8.64 -9.36
N GLU A 319 -7.74 9.20 -8.26
CA GLU A 319 -8.39 10.51 -8.25
C GLU A 319 -7.41 11.66 -8.54
N LEU A 320 -6.08 11.40 -8.46
CA LEU A 320 -5.04 12.33 -8.95
C LEU A 320 -5.07 12.49 -10.47
N VAL A 321 -5.59 11.48 -11.19
CA VAL A 321 -5.70 11.53 -12.65
C VAL A 321 -6.82 12.50 -13.04
N GLY A 322 -6.48 13.46 -13.88
CA GLY A 322 -7.40 14.52 -14.30
C GLY A 322 -7.31 15.79 -13.44
N THR A 323 -6.52 15.78 -12.36
CA THR A 323 -6.17 17.01 -11.65
C THR A 323 -4.99 17.71 -12.34
N SER A 324 -4.94 19.04 -12.23
CA SER A 324 -3.83 19.81 -12.78
C SER A 324 -2.52 19.52 -12.04
N VAL A 325 -1.37 19.70 -12.71
CA VAL A 325 -0.05 19.63 -12.05
C VAL A 325 0.03 20.62 -10.89
N ALA A 326 -0.53 21.84 -11.08
CA ALA A 326 -0.56 22.87 -10.05
C ALA A 326 -1.34 22.41 -8.81
N ASP A 327 -2.49 21.75 -8.96
CA ASP A 327 -3.25 21.24 -7.82
C ASP A 327 -2.52 20.10 -7.11
N ARG A 328 -1.84 19.20 -7.86
CA ARG A 328 -1.02 18.16 -7.24
C ARG A 328 0.13 18.72 -6.42
N HIS A 329 0.85 19.75 -6.92
CA HIS A 329 1.89 20.41 -6.14
C HIS A 329 1.32 21.17 -4.94
N ALA A 330 0.17 21.83 -5.12
CA ALA A 330 -0.48 22.58 -4.06
C ALA A 330 -0.89 21.71 -2.87
N VAL A 331 -1.43 20.50 -3.11
CA VAL A 331 -1.83 19.62 -2.00
C VAL A 331 -0.64 19.13 -1.19
N VAL A 332 0.49 18.82 -1.86
CA VAL A 332 1.74 18.48 -1.17
C VAL A 332 2.23 19.66 -0.33
N ALA A 333 2.29 20.86 -0.93
CA ALA A 333 2.77 22.06 -0.27
C ALA A 333 1.92 22.43 0.96
N LEU A 334 0.59 22.33 0.89
CA LEU A 334 -0.30 22.60 2.01
C LEU A 334 -0.12 21.62 3.17
N VAL A 335 0.08 20.33 2.87
CA VAL A 335 0.37 19.33 3.91
C VAL A 335 1.74 19.55 4.53
N ASP A 336 2.76 19.89 3.72
CA ASP A 336 4.08 20.24 4.24
C ASP A 336 4.01 21.50 5.13
N ALA A 337 3.24 22.51 4.73
CA ALA A 337 3.03 23.71 5.53
C ALA A 337 2.36 23.37 6.88
N ALA A 338 1.37 22.50 6.89
CA ALA A 338 0.74 22.04 8.13
C ALA A 338 1.74 21.33 9.04
N ARG A 339 2.61 20.48 8.49
CA ARG A 339 3.69 19.81 9.23
C ARG A 339 4.72 20.79 9.77
N CYS A 340 5.16 21.77 8.95
CA CYS A 340 6.11 22.81 9.38
C CYS A 340 5.53 23.64 10.53
N LEU A 341 4.26 24.04 10.44
CA LEU A 341 3.58 24.76 11.52
C LEU A 341 3.56 23.94 12.83
N GLY A 342 3.25 22.66 12.74
CA GLY A 342 3.22 21.78 13.92
C GLY A 342 4.58 21.61 14.61
N ARG A 343 5.68 21.63 13.84
CA ARG A 343 7.05 21.61 14.35
C ARG A 343 7.45 22.96 14.98
N ALA A 344 7.07 24.06 14.33
CA ALA A 344 7.42 25.40 14.78
C ALA A 344 6.64 25.84 16.01
N ARG A 345 5.37 25.43 16.13
CA ARG A 345 4.46 25.85 17.20
C ARG A 345 3.54 24.71 17.63
N SER A 346 3.78 24.18 18.81
CA SER A 346 2.89 23.18 19.39
C SER A 346 1.50 23.78 19.69
N GLY A 347 0.43 23.04 19.38
CA GLY A 347 -0.95 23.45 19.72
C GLY A 347 -1.74 24.12 18.58
N GLN A 348 -1.17 24.29 17.39
CA GLN A 348 -1.86 24.88 16.23
C GLN A 348 -2.69 23.86 15.41
N VAL A 349 -3.27 22.85 16.09
CA VAL A 349 -3.98 21.76 15.42
C VAL A 349 -5.13 22.24 14.55
N SER A 350 -5.94 23.21 15.02
CA SER A 350 -7.05 23.76 14.23
C SER A 350 -6.55 24.33 12.89
N ARG A 351 -5.45 25.08 12.93
CA ARG A 351 -4.87 25.67 11.72
C ARG A 351 -4.25 24.62 10.80
N GLN A 352 -3.60 23.60 11.34
CA GLN A 352 -3.11 22.45 10.55
C GLN A 352 -4.26 21.75 9.83
N LEU A 353 -5.40 21.54 10.51
CA LEU A 353 -6.59 20.91 9.93
C LEU A 353 -7.23 21.76 8.82
N GLU A 354 -7.23 23.11 8.94
CA GLU A 354 -7.68 24.03 7.88
C GLU A 354 -6.85 23.89 6.60
N LEU A 355 -5.52 23.76 6.73
CA LEU A 355 -4.61 23.55 5.59
C LEU A 355 -4.86 22.20 4.93
N VAL A 356 -5.04 21.15 5.74
CA VAL A 356 -5.38 19.80 5.25
C VAL A 356 -6.74 19.81 4.54
N GLU A 357 -7.73 20.49 5.08
CA GLU A 357 -9.05 20.62 4.46
C GLU A 357 -8.95 21.34 3.10
N ALA A 358 -8.14 22.42 3.02
CA ALA A 358 -7.88 23.13 1.78
C ALA A 358 -7.19 22.23 0.74
N ALA A 359 -6.25 21.37 1.16
CA ALA A 359 -5.62 20.38 0.30
C ALA A 359 -6.65 19.36 -0.23
N LEU A 360 -7.46 18.77 0.64
CA LEU A 360 -8.44 17.74 0.26
C LEU A 360 -9.60 18.28 -0.60
N LYS A 361 -9.96 19.57 -0.46
CA LYS A 361 -10.91 20.24 -1.37
C LYS A 361 -10.37 20.37 -2.79
N ARG A 362 -9.05 20.41 -2.98
CA ARG A 362 -8.41 20.44 -4.31
C ARG A 362 -8.28 19.04 -4.89
N VAL A 363 -7.76 18.12 -4.10
CA VAL A 363 -7.53 16.72 -4.53
C VAL A 363 -7.90 15.78 -3.39
N CYS A 364 -9.13 15.30 -3.40
CA CYS A 364 -9.65 14.37 -2.38
C CYS A 364 -8.85 13.05 -2.33
N GLY A 365 -8.31 12.59 -3.46
CA GLY A 365 -7.51 11.38 -3.58
C GLY A 365 -6.07 11.48 -3.04
N TYR A 366 -5.66 12.62 -2.50
CA TYR A 366 -4.32 12.76 -1.91
C TYR A 366 -4.26 12.11 -0.52
N THR A 367 -3.93 10.83 -0.52
CA THR A 367 -3.93 9.97 0.68
C THR A 367 -3.05 10.47 1.83
N PRO A 368 -1.86 11.12 1.60
CA PRO A 368 -1.07 11.63 2.71
C PRO A 368 -1.76 12.70 3.55
N ALA A 369 -2.70 13.48 2.97
CA ALA A 369 -3.46 14.48 3.73
C ALA A 369 -4.41 13.80 4.74
N TRP A 370 -5.11 12.74 4.34
CA TRP A 370 -5.96 11.97 5.25
C TRP A 370 -5.18 11.26 6.34
N LEU A 371 -4.03 10.67 5.99
CA LEU A 371 -3.15 10.01 6.96
C LEU A 371 -2.62 11.01 7.99
N PHE A 372 -2.30 12.23 7.56
CA PHE A 372 -1.86 13.29 8.47
C PHE A 372 -2.95 13.70 9.48
N VAL A 373 -4.23 13.65 9.12
CA VAL A 373 -5.33 13.81 10.09
C VAL A 373 -5.27 12.71 11.16
N GLY A 374 -5.01 11.47 10.77
CA GLY A 374 -4.78 10.36 11.71
C GLY A 374 -3.59 10.62 12.64
N GLU A 375 -2.46 11.10 12.11
CA GLU A 375 -1.28 11.49 12.88
C GLU A 375 -1.60 12.60 13.90
N LEU A 376 -2.32 13.65 13.47
CA LEU A 376 -2.74 14.74 14.37
C LEU A 376 -3.64 14.25 15.50
N THR A 377 -4.52 13.30 15.21
CA THR A 377 -5.38 12.68 16.22
C THR A 377 -4.56 11.95 17.27
N ALA A 378 -3.54 11.20 16.85
CA ALA A 378 -2.66 10.45 17.75
C ALA A 378 -1.88 11.37 18.71
N THR A 379 -1.71 12.66 18.40
CA THR A 379 -1.09 13.62 19.33
C THR A 379 -1.92 13.93 20.58
N GLY A 380 -3.19 13.51 20.62
CA GLY A 380 -4.14 13.81 21.70
C GLY A 380 -4.62 15.28 21.75
N LYS A 381 -4.20 16.13 20.81
CA LYS A 381 -4.47 17.59 20.84
C LYS A 381 -5.75 18.01 20.08
N MET A 382 -6.39 17.09 19.36
CA MET A 382 -7.68 17.37 18.70
C MET A 382 -8.83 17.37 19.71
N THR A 383 -9.74 18.36 19.58
CA THR A 383 -10.99 18.37 20.36
C THR A 383 -11.92 17.23 19.94
N HIS A 384 -12.92 16.94 20.78
CA HIS A 384 -13.91 15.92 20.46
C HIS A 384 -14.70 16.27 19.17
N GLU A 385 -15.07 17.55 19.01
CA GLU A 385 -15.77 18.02 17.82
C GLU A 385 -14.91 17.88 16.54
N GLN A 386 -13.63 18.19 16.64
CA GLN A 386 -12.69 18.01 15.51
C GLN A 386 -12.57 16.51 15.13
N LYS A 387 -12.41 15.62 16.12
CA LYS A 387 -12.35 14.18 15.87
C LYS A 387 -13.63 13.68 15.20
N LYS A 388 -14.79 14.12 15.69
CA LYS A 388 -16.10 13.76 15.12
C LYS A 388 -16.24 14.26 13.68
N TYR A 389 -15.95 15.55 13.44
CA TYR A 389 -16.02 16.17 12.12
C TYR A 389 -15.16 15.41 11.10
N TRP A 390 -13.92 15.10 11.45
CA TRP A 390 -13.02 14.40 10.55
C TRP A 390 -13.38 12.92 10.38
N ALA A 391 -13.88 12.25 11.41
CA ALA A 391 -14.39 10.89 11.29
C ALA A 391 -15.60 10.82 10.34
N ASP A 392 -16.55 11.76 10.47
CA ASP A 392 -17.70 11.86 9.57
C ASP A 392 -17.27 12.14 8.12
N ASN A 393 -16.26 13.02 7.90
CA ASN A 393 -15.69 13.28 6.57
C ASN A 393 -15.05 12.02 5.97
N VAL A 394 -14.22 11.29 6.72
CA VAL A 394 -13.62 10.03 6.26
C VAL A 394 -14.69 9.01 5.89
N LEU A 395 -15.71 8.84 6.72
CA LEU A 395 -16.82 7.91 6.45
C LEU A 395 -17.60 8.30 5.19
N ASN A 396 -17.87 9.58 5.00
CA ASN A 396 -18.64 10.09 3.87
C ASN A 396 -17.87 10.05 2.55
N MET A 397 -16.60 10.47 2.57
CA MET A 397 -15.77 10.60 1.37
C MET A 397 -15.11 9.30 0.94
N CYS A 398 -14.64 8.51 1.90
CA CYS A 398 -13.84 7.32 1.66
C CYS A 398 -14.58 6.02 2.01
N GLY A 399 -15.43 6.01 3.04
CA GLY A 399 -15.88 4.81 3.72
C GLY A 399 -16.54 3.75 2.82
N ARG A 400 -17.36 4.15 1.86
CA ARG A 400 -18.03 3.19 0.96
C ARG A 400 -17.14 2.75 -0.21
N LYS A 401 -16.30 3.65 -0.70
CA LYS A 401 -15.52 3.44 -1.91
C LYS A 401 -14.14 2.84 -1.60
N TYR A 402 -13.56 3.21 -0.46
CA TYR A 402 -12.22 2.84 -0.02
C TYR A 402 -12.23 2.39 1.45
N PRO A 403 -12.86 1.25 1.77
CA PRO A 403 -13.14 0.85 3.16
C PRO A 403 -11.87 0.51 3.96
N ASP A 404 -10.85 -0.10 3.36
CA ASP A 404 -9.58 -0.40 4.02
C ASP A 404 -8.83 0.89 4.35
N PHE A 405 -8.79 1.84 3.40
CA PHE A 405 -8.21 3.15 3.61
C PHE A 405 -8.94 3.94 4.70
N ALA A 406 -10.28 3.98 4.64
CA ALA A 406 -11.08 4.67 5.64
C ALA A 406 -10.82 4.12 7.04
N LEU A 407 -10.74 2.79 7.21
CA LEU A 407 -10.45 2.18 8.50
C LEU A 407 -9.03 2.52 8.98
N THR A 408 -8.06 2.60 8.08
CA THR A 408 -6.67 3.01 8.40
C THR A 408 -6.63 4.41 9.02
N VAL A 409 -7.41 5.35 8.49
CA VAL A 409 -7.48 6.74 9.01
C VAL A 409 -8.32 6.81 10.29
N LEU A 410 -9.45 6.08 10.35
CA LEU A 410 -10.37 6.12 11.50
C LEU A 410 -9.82 5.45 12.74
N LYS A 411 -9.06 4.37 12.61
CA LYS A 411 -8.56 3.58 13.74
C LYS A 411 -7.80 4.42 14.78
N PRO A 412 -6.80 5.25 14.41
CA PRO A 412 -6.15 6.14 15.37
C PRO A 412 -7.14 7.12 16.05
N MET A 413 -8.12 7.65 15.29
CA MET A 413 -9.11 8.58 15.83
C MET A 413 -9.97 7.91 16.92
N ILE A 414 -10.42 6.70 16.66
CA ILE A 414 -11.26 5.94 17.58
C ILE A 414 -10.47 5.53 18.83
N CYS A 415 -9.23 5.04 18.64
CA CYS A 415 -8.39 4.56 19.75
C CYS A 415 -7.96 5.67 20.73
N THR A 416 -8.07 6.95 20.35
CA THR A 416 -7.75 8.10 21.25
C THR A 416 -8.96 8.62 22.01
N VAL A 417 -10.14 7.99 21.91
CA VAL A 417 -11.33 8.35 22.69
C VAL A 417 -11.26 7.64 24.05
N GLU A 418 -11.14 8.40 25.13
CA GLU A 418 -10.96 7.87 26.48
C GLU A 418 -12.21 7.15 27.03
N ASP A 419 -13.40 7.68 26.71
CA ASP A 419 -14.68 7.09 27.12
C ASP A 419 -14.98 5.84 26.30
N ALA A 420 -14.96 4.68 26.95
CA ALA A 420 -15.12 3.38 26.31
C ALA A 420 -16.49 3.21 25.60
N ASP A 421 -17.57 3.78 26.14
CA ASP A 421 -18.90 3.67 25.52
C ASP A 421 -18.97 4.57 24.25
N LYS A 422 -18.40 5.77 24.27
CA LYS A 422 -18.25 6.63 23.08
C LYS A 422 -17.36 5.99 22.02
N GLN A 423 -16.22 5.43 22.47
CA GLN A 423 -15.29 4.69 21.58
C GLN A 423 -16.02 3.50 20.91
N ASN A 424 -16.77 2.74 21.69
CA ASN A 424 -17.59 1.63 21.18
C ASN A 424 -18.68 2.08 20.21
N ALA A 425 -19.30 3.23 20.44
CA ALA A 425 -20.28 3.80 19.51
C ALA A 425 -19.65 4.11 18.14
N MET A 426 -18.44 4.67 18.11
CA MET A 426 -17.71 4.93 16.87
C MET A 426 -17.31 3.62 16.15
N TRP A 427 -16.81 2.62 16.89
CA TRP A 427 -16.54 1.29 16.33
C TRP A 427 -17.80 0.64 15.75
N ASN A 428 -18.96 0.78 16.42
CA ASN A 428 -20.22 0.26 15.90
C ASN A 428 -20.64 0.96 14.60
N ALA A 429 -20.43 2.26 14.47
CA ALA A 429 -20.70 2.98 13.22
C ALA A 429 -19.82 2.42 12.07
N CYS A 430 -18.52 2.21 12.30
CA CYS A 430 -17.63 1.56 11.34
C CYS A 430 -18.09 0.15 11.01
N PHE A 431 -18.47 -0.64 12.01
CA PHE A 431 -18.97 -2.01 11.82
C PHE A 431 -20.20 -2.05 10.93
N GLN A 432 -21.18 -1.17 11.14
CA GLN A 432 -22.38 -1.12 10.31
C GLN A 432 -22.08 -0.74 8.85
N LEU A 433 -21.13 0.17 8.64
CA LEU A 433 -20.73 0.57 7.30
C LEU A 433 -19.99 -0.55 6.56
N PHE A 434 -19.07 -1.26 7.25
CA PHE A 434 -18.20 -2.26 6.65
C PHE A 434 -18.68 -3.71 6.82
N ARG A 435 -19.90 -3.95 7.30
CA ARG A 435 -20.40 -5.30 7.61
C ARG A 435 -20.43 -6.28 6.44
N SER A 436 -20.46 -5.80 5.21
CA SER A 436 -20.38 -6.62 3.99
C SER A 436 -18.96 -7.13 3.70
N ARG A 437 -17.93 -6.50 4.27
CA ARG A 437 -16.55 -6.90 4.24
C ARG A 437 -16.25 -7.70 5.51
N ALA A 438 -16.35 -9.03 5.41
CA ALA A 438 -16.22 -9.93 6.57
C ALA A 438 -14.84 -9.82 7.27
N ASP A 439 -13.79 -9.52 6.54
CA ASP A 439 -12.44 -9.26 7.06
C ASP A 439 -12.39 -7.99 7.91
N LEU A 440 -12.93 -6.87 7.42
CA LEU A 440 -13.00 -5.60 8.15
C LEU A 440 -13.95 -5.68 9.35
N ALA A 441 -15.09 -6.35 9.19
CA ALA A 441 -16.01 -6.57 10.28
C ALA A 441 -15.36 -7.37 11.42
N ALA A 442 -14.57 -8.40 11.09
CA ALA A 442 -13.79 -9.16 12.07
C ALA A 442 -12.70 -8.29 12.73
N GLU A 443 -11.97 -7.49 11.95
CA GLU A 443 -10.95 -6.55 12.46
C GLU A 443 -11.56 -5.55 13.46
N ILE A 444 -12.70 -4.95 13.11
CA ILE A 444 -13.40 -3.99 13.98
C ILE A 444 -13.86 -4.67 15.27
N ARG A 445 -14.47 -5.86 15.19
CA ARG A 445 -14.88 -6.62 16.39
C ARG A 445 -13.67 -6.97 17.26
N PHE A 446 -12.54 -7.27 16.65
CA PHE A 446 -11.30 -7.53 17.37
C PHE A 446 -10.80 -6.27 18.11
N ALA A 447 -10.79 -5.11 17.45
CA ALA A 447 -10.46 -3.84 18.08
C ALA A 447 -11.41 -3.48 19.23
N GLN A 448 -12.73 -3.73 19.09
CA GLN A 448 -13.69 -3.56 20.16
C GLN A 448 -13.42 -4.48 21.35
N ALA A 449 -13.06 -5.74 21.08
CA ALA A 449 -12.70 -6.68 22.14
C ALA A 449 -11.48 -6.20 22.93
N GLN A 450 -10.44 -5.75 22.24
CA GLN A 450 -9.24 -5.20 22.89
C GLN A 450 -9.54 -3.93 23.70
N MET A 451 -10.38 -3.04 23.17
CA MET A 451 -10.85 -1.85 23.88
C MET A 451 -11.56 -2.22 25.20
N TRP A 452 -12.50 -3.18 25.15
CA TRP A 452 -13.19 -3.64 26.34
C TRP A 452 -12.29 -4.35 27.33
N ASP A 453 -11.24 -5.03 26.86
CA ASP A 453 -10.21 -5.61 27.72
C ASP A 453 -9.43 -4.53 28.49
N GLN A 454 -9.03 -3.46 27.80
CA GLN A 454 -8.35 -2.32 28.41
C GLN A 454 -9.24 -1.59 29.42
N ALA A 455 -10.54 -1.55 29.19
CA ALA A 455 -11.53 -0.98 30.11
C ALA A 455 -11.92 -1.93 31.28
N GLY A 456 -11.35 -3.15 31.35
CA GLY A 456 -11.69 -4.14 32.37
C GLY A 456 -13.04 -4.84 32.19
N GLU A 457 -13.74 -4.60 31.08
CA GLU A 457 -15.07 -5.09 30.75
C GLU A 457 -15.02 -6.51 30.14
N THR A 458 -14.55 -7.48 30.91
CA THR A 458 -14.28 -8.87 30.46
C THR A 458 -15.48 -9.53 29.77
N ARG A 459 -16.72 -9.24 30.21
CA ARG A 459 -17.93 -9.81 29.60
C ARG A 459 -18.15 -9.26 28.18
N LYS A 460 -18.01 -7.95 28.00
CA LYS A 460 -18.20 -7.29 26.70
C LYS A 460 -17.10 -7.72 25.72
N SER A 461 -15.85 -7.80 26.17
CA SER A 461 -14.74 -8.28 25.35
C SER A 461 -14.94 -9.73 24.89
N GLY A 462 -15.36 -10.61 25.83
CA GLY A 462 -15.65 -12.01 25.53
C GLY A 462 -16.79 -12.17 24.52
N GLN A 463 -17.81 -11.31 24.54
CA GLN A 463 -18.89 -11.29 23.54
C GLN A 463 -18.34 -10.93 22.15
N CYS A 464 -17.45 -9.93 22.04
CA CYS A 464 -16.84 -9.55 20.78
C CYS A 464 -15.96 -10.68 20.20
N TYR A 465 -15.13 -11.34 21.02
CA TYR A 465 -14.34 -12.50 20.57
C TYR A 465 -15.24 -13.66 20.12
N ALA A 466 -16.31 -13.94 20.87
CA ALA A 466 -17.27 -14.97 20.48
C ALA A 466 -17.99 -14.63 19.16
N ASP A 467 -18.32 -13.36 18.93
CA ASP A 467 -18.94 -12.91 17.67
C ASP A 467 -17.98 -13.14 16.47
N ILE A 468 -16.68 -12.86 16.64
CA ILE A 468 -15.67 -13.13 15.61
C ILE A 468 -15.62 -14.63 15.26
N VAL A 469 -15.54 -15.49 16.26
CA VAL A 469 -15.46 -16.96 16.08
C VAL A 469 -16.76 -17.49 15.46
N ASN A 470 -17.90 -16.94 15.85
CA ASN A 470 -19.19 -17.43 15.38
C ASN A 470 -19.53 -17.02 13.94
N ARG A 471 -19.15 -15.81 13.53
CA ARG A 471 -19.54 -15.22 12.25
C ARG A 471 -18.42 -15.19 11.21
N TYR A 472 -17.17 -15.07 11.67
CA TYR A 472 -16.04 -14.75 10.80
C TYR A 472 -14.93 -15.81 10.84
N VAL A 473 -15.19 -17.01 11.36
CA VAL A 473 -14.20 -18.10 11.41
C VAL A 473 -13.65 -18.47 10.03
N ASN A 474 -14.43 -18.22 8.98
CA ASN A 474 -14.07 -18.43 7.58
C ASN A 474 -13.57 -17.14 6.88
N SER A 475 -13.13 -16.11 7.63
CA SER A 475 -12.77 -14.81 7.06
C SER A 475 -11.48 -14.28 7.72
N GLY A 476 -10.35 -14.43 7.01
CA GLY A 476 -9.07 -13.89 7.45
C GLY A 476 -8.51 -14.52 8.76
N PRO A 477 -7.51 -13.88 9.38
CA PRO A 477 -6.78 -14.43 10.52
C PRO A 477 -7.42 -14.14 11.88
N PHE A 478 -8.29 -13.15 11.98
CA PHE A 478 -8.78 -12.62 13.28
C PHE A 478 -9.50 -13.65 14.15
N ALA A 479 -10.16 -14.64 13.55
CA ALA A 479 -10.81 -15.70 14.31
C ALA A 479 -9.80 -16.57 15.09
N ILE A 480 -8.61 -16.80 14.54
CA ILE A 480 -7.55 -17.57 15.20
C ILE A 480 -7.00 -16.78 16.39
N GLU A 481 -6.74 -15.49 16.21
CA GLU A 481 -6.24 -14.63 17.29
C GLU A 481 -7.29 -14.47 18.40
N ALA A 482 -8.56 -14.30 18.04
CA ALA A 482 -9.67 -14.25 19.00
C ALA A 482 -9.78 -15.56 19.82
N LEU A 483 -9.59 -16.72 19.16
CA LEU A 483 -9.59 -18.02 19.83
C LEU A 483 -8.42 -18.17 20.82
N LYS A 484 -7.21 -17.76 20.43
CA LYS A 484 -6.03 -17.81 21.30
C LYS A 484 -6.23 -16.95 22.55
N LEU A 485 -6.70 -15.69 22.36
CA LEU A 485 -6.98 -14.78 23.47
C LEU A 485 -8.11 -15.30 24.37
N THR A 486 -9.14 -15.92 23.79
CA THR A 486 -10.22 -16.56 24.57
C THR A 486 -9.67 -17.73 25.38
N ALA A 487 -8.80 -18.56 24.79
CA ALA A 487 -8.17 -19.67 25.48
C ALA A 487 -7.28 -19.19 26.64
N GLN A 488 -6.43 -18.18 26.41
CA GLN A 488 -5.60 -17.58 27.44
C GLN A 488 -6.43 -17.06 28.61
N LYS A 489 -7.51 -16.32 28.36
CA LYS A 489 -8.40 -15.83 29.42
C LYS A 489 -9.04 -16.95 30.23
N LEU A 490 -9.39 -18.06 29.59
CA LEU A 490 -9.93 -19.23 30.31
C LEU A 490 -8.87 -19.85 31.21
N GLN A 491 -7.61 -19.93 30.74
CA GLN A 491 -6.48 -20.42 31.52
C GLN A 491 -6.18 -19.51 32.72
N ASP A 492 -6.13 -18.19 32.50
CA ASP A 492 -5.91 -17.20 33.56
C ASP A 492 -6.98 -17.28 34.67
N LEU A 493 -8.19 -17.77 34.31
CA LEU A 493 -9.29 -18.01 35.24
C LEU A 493 -9.29 -19.44 35.84
N GLY A 494 -8.27 -20.26 35.61
CA GLY A 494 -8.22 -21.65 36.02
C GLY A 494 -9.29 -22.55 35.39
N ARG A 495 -9.74 -22.22 34.20
CA ARG A 495 -10.80 -22.94 33.47
C ARG A 495 -10.27 -23.71 32.24
N ASP A 496 -9.08 -24.28 32.35
CA ASP A 496 -8.36 -24.99 31.29
C ASP A 496 -9.22 -26.07 30.60
N ALA A 497 -10.00 -26.81 31.37
CA ALA A 497 -10.91 -27.85 30.86
C ALA A 497 -11.99 -27.32 29.89
N ARG A 498 -12.19 -25.99 29.79
CA ARG A 498 -13.10 -25.36 28.82
C ARG A 498 -12.43 -25.02 27.49
N VAL A 499 -11.11 -24.89 27.45
CA VAL A 499 -10.36 -24.50 26.25
C VAL A 499 -10.60 -25.43 25.08
N PRO A 500 -10.54 -26.78 25.22
CA PRO A 500 -10.83 -27.69 24.13
C PRO A 500 -12.25 -27.53 23.57
N LYS A 501 -13.26 -27.21 24.40
CA LYS A 501 -14.64 -27.00 23.95
C LYS A 501 -14.79 -25.78 23.04
N VAL A 502 -14.04 -24.71 23.34
CA VAL A 502 -14.02 -23.49 22.52
C VAL A 502 -13.42 -23.77 21.14
N TYR A 503 -12.28 -24.44 21.10
CA TYR A 503 -11.64 -24.82 19.84
C TYR A 503 -12.49 -25.82 19.03
N ALA A 504 -13.09 -26.82 19.68
CA ALA A 504 -13.99 -27.79 19.03
C ALA A 504 -15.17 -27.08 18.33
N ALA A 505 -15.84 -26.14 19.04
CA ALA A 505 -16.98 -25.40 18.49
C ALA A 505 -16.56 -24.51 17.28
N ALA A 506 -15.38 -23.92 17.32
CA ALA A 506 -14.84 -23.14 16.22
C ALA A 506 -14.47 -24.03 15.02
N TRP A 507 -13.79 -25.15 15.28
CA TRP A 507 -13.38 -26.11 14.25
C TRP A 507 -14.57 -26.71 13.50
N ALA A 508 -15.63 -27.07 14.22
CA ALA A 508 -16.87 -27.57 13.62
C ALA A 508 -17.58 -26.57 12.69
N LYS A 509 -17.41 -25.24 12.94
CA LYS A 509 -17.96 -24.17 12.09
C LYS A 509 -17.04 -23.80 10.92
N CYS A 510 -15.76 -24.12 11.04
CA CYS A 510 -14.77 -23.78 10.03
C CYS A 510 -14.95 -24.68 8.81
N LYS A 511 -14.95 -24.08 7.63
CA LYS A 511 -15.11 -24.79 6.37
C LYS A 511 -13.90 -25.70 6.14
N LYS A 512 -14.17 -26.99 5.98
CA LYS A 512 -13.15 -27.99 5.64
C LYS A 512 -12.65 -27.73 4.22
N PRO A 513 -11.33 -27.55 4.00
CA PRO A 513 -10.80 -27.28 2.67
C PRO A 513 -11.01 -28.47 1.75
N ARG A 514 -11.27 -28.18 0.46
CA ARG A 514 -11.48 -29.18 -0.58
C ARG A 514 -10.56 -28.90 -1.77
N ASN A 515 -9.92 -29.95 -2.31
CA ASN A 515 -9.10 -29.85 -3.53
C ASN A 515 -8.00 -28.79 -3.49
N VAL A 516 -7.30 -28.69 -2.37
CA VAL A 516 -6.21 -27.73 -2.17
C VAL A 516 -4.88 -28.46 -2.14
N SER A 517 -3.82 -27.85 -2.69
CA SER A 517 -2.50 -28.47 -2.64
C SER A 517 -2.06 -28.71 -1.19
N PRO A 518 -1.33 -29.79 -0.92
CA PRO A 518 -0.84 -30.11 0.41
C PRO A 518 -0.02 -28.96 1.06
N GLU A 519 0.63 -28.13 0.25
CA GLU A 519 1.40 -26.97 0.73
C GLU A 519 0.52 -25.80 1.17
N ALA A 520 -0.57 -25.54 0.44
CA ALA A 520 -1.49 -24.46 0.74
C ALA A 520 -2.38 -24.74 1.96
N ILE A 521 -2.66 -26.01 2.26
CA ILE A 521 -3.54 -26.43 3.35
C ILE A 521 -2.99 -26.04 4.71
N GLY A 522 -1.67 -26.01 4.93
CA GLY A 522 -1.06 -25.58 6.20
C GLY A 522 -1.43 -24.15 6.63
N TRP A 523 -1.97 -23.35 5.71
CA TRP A 523 -2.44 -21.97 5.96
C TRP A 523 -3.95 -21.87 6.21
N ALA A 524 -4.72 -22.94 5.94
CA ALA A 524 -6.17 -22.92 6.10
C ALA A 524 -6.59 -22.77 7.57
N ASN A 525 -7.59 -21.95 7.83
CA ASN A 525 -8.11 -21.75 9.18
C ASN A 525 -8.56 -23.06 9.82
N TRP A 526 -9.20 -23.96 9.05
CA TRP A 526 -9.63 -25.27 9.52
C TRP A 526 -8.45 -26.10 10.06
N VAL A 527 -7.33 -26.16 9.33
CA VAL A 527 -6.12 -26.86 9.76
C VAL A 527 -5.53 -26.21 11.03
N ARG A 528 -5.35 -24.89 10.99
CA ARG A 528 -4.74 -24.13 12.09
C ARG A 528 -5.56 -24.24 13.39
N ILE A 529 -6.89 -24.14 13.30
CA ILE A 529 -7.80 -24.27 14.45
C ILE A 529 -7.80 -25.72 14.94
N GLY A 530 -7.80 -26.71 14.02
CA GLY A 530 -7.72 -28.14 14.38
C GLY A 530 -6.43 -28.49 15.12
N LEU A 531 -5.29 -27.93 14.69
CA LEU A 531 -4.01 -28.11 15.43
C LEU A 531 -4.02 -27.46 16.82
N LEU A 532 -4.61 -26.28 16.96
CA LEU A 532 -4.81 -25.65 18.27
C LEU A 532 -5.76 -26.48 19.15
N TYR A 533 -6.80 -27.08 18.55
CA TYR A 533 -7.71 -27.96 19.25
C TYR A 533 -7.01 -29.24 19.74
N ALA A 534 -6.20 -29.88 18.90
CA ALA A 534 -5.43 -31.05 19.29
C ALA A 534 -4.49 -30.75 20.48
N ARG A 535 -3.72 -29.64 20.40
CA ARG A 535 -2.86 -29.19 21.51
C ARG A 535 -3.63 -28.91 22.80
N ALA A 536 -4.83 -28.32 22.70
CA ALA A 536 -5.66 -28.07 23.86
C ALA A 536 -6.24 -29.34 24.48
N LEU A 537 -6.46 -30.40 23.69
CA LEU A 537 -6.85 -31.71 24.19
C LEU A 537 -5.68 -32.38 24.94
N GLU A 538 -4.48 -32.34 24.38
CA GLU A 538 -3.25 -32.84 25.00
C GLU A 538 -2.98 -32.16 26.36
N SER A 539 -3.15 -30.84 26.44
CA SER A 539 -2.93 -30.08 27.68
C SER A 539 -3.87 -30.46 28.82
N VAL A 540 -4.97 -31.15 28.53
CA VAL A 540 -5.93 -31.65 29.56
C VAL A 540 -5.98 -33.18 29.62
N GLY A 541 -4.97 -33.89 29.06
CA GLY A 541 -4.81 -35.35 29.12
C GLY A 541 -5.79 -36.12 28.25
N GLN A 542 -6.30 -35.54 27.14
CA GLN A 542 -7.22 -36.21 26.20
C GLN A 542 -6.50 -36.62 24.90
N ASP A 543 -5.42 -37.39 25.05
CA ASP A 543 -4.48 -37.73 23.97
C ASP A 543 -5.10 -38.53 22.82
N ASP A 544 -6.00 -39.47 23.13
CA ASP A 544 -6.71 -40.23 22.07
C ASP A 544 -7.57 -39.34 21.18
N ARG A 545 -8.21 -38.34 21.76
CA ARG A 545 -9.00 -37.36 21.01
C ARG A 545 -8.12 -36.42 20.19
N ALA A 546 -7.00 -36.02 20.75
CA ALA A 546 -6.01 -35.21 20.03
C ALA A 546 -5.46 -35.97 18.81
N ALA A 547 -5.14 -37.26 18.99
CA ALA A 547 -4.70 -38.11 17.90
C ALA A 547 -5.77 -38.26 16.80
N ALA A 548 -7.05 -38.39 17.16
CA ALA A 548 -8.14 -38.44 16.19
C ALA A 548 -8.28 -37.13 15.38
N VAL A 549 -8.14 -35.97 16.03
CA VAL A 549 -8.15 -34.66 15.35
C VAL A 549 -6.98 -34.56 14.37
N ARG A 550 -5.77 -34.96 14.78
CA ARG A 550 -4.58 -34.97 13.91
C ARG A 550 -4.78 -35.91 12.72
N ALA A 551 -5.28 -37.12 12.95
CA ALA A 551 -5.57 -38.07 11.87
C ALA A 551 -6.59 -37.53 10.87
N GLU A 552 -7.62 -36.79 11.34
CA GLU A 552 -8.57 -36.15 10.44
C GLU A 552 -7.89 -35.05 9.59
N ILE A 553 -7.02 -34.24 10.18
CA ILE A 553 -6.24 -33.24 9.46
C ILE A 553 -5.34 -33.91 8.43
N GLU A 554 -4.62 -34.96 8.81
CA GLU A 554 -3.76 -35.73 7.91
C GLU A 554 -4.51 -36.36 6.74
N SER A 555 -5.70 -36.88 6.99
CA SER A 555 -6.56 -37.46 5.94
C SER A 555 -6.96 -36.45 4.87
N VAL A 556 -7.06 -35.17 5.24
CA VAL A 556 -7.43 -34.07 4.34
C VAL A 556 -6.21 -33.45 3.66
N THR A 557 -5.10 -33.36 4.39
CA THR A 557 -3.88 -32.66 3.93
C THR A 557 -2.91 -33.59 3.21
N GLY A 558 -3.01 -34.90 3.42
CA GLY A 558 -2.04 -35.88 2.94
C GLY A 558 -0.65 -35.75 3.61
N LYS A 559 -0.51 -34.90 4.63
CA LYS A 559 0.74 -34.65 5.36
C LYS A 559 0.61 -35.08 6.82
N LYS A 560 1.65 -35.76 7.35
CA LYS A 560 1.74 -36.03 8.77
C LYS A 560 1.88 -34.70 9.55
N THR A 561 1.05 -34.50 10.56
CA THR A 561 1.02 -33.32 11.42
C THR A 561 2.04 -33.45 12.57
N ASN A 562 3.30 -33.63 12.25
CA ASN A 562 4.40 -33.66 13.21
C ASN A 562 4.85 -32.23 13.55
N PHE A 563 3.95 -31.40 14.09
CA PHE A 563 4.29 -30.05 14.56
C PHE A 563 4.10 -29.93 16.07
#